data_ef3ad98b6bd6dfb68578c731388ac2c0
#
_entry.id   ef3ad98b6bd6dfb68578c731388ac2c0
#
_cell.length_a   1.000
_cell.length_b   1.000
_cell.length_c   1.000
_cell.angle_alpha   90.00
_cell.angle_beta   90.00
_cell.angle_gamma   90.00
#
_symmetry.space_group_name_H-M   'P 1'
#
loop_
_entity.id
_entity.type
_entity.pdbx_description
1 polymer ?
#
loop_
_entity_poly.entity_id
_entity_poly.type
_entity_poly.pdbx_seq_one_letter_code
_entity_poly.pdbx_strand_id
1 'polypeptide(L)'
;AVFNIVDGQQRMTTILMFISVLIRRLEDKEDQDFYRRYYIKQKTVFKLTPLERDKAFYFQLLEGNAVSEPESKSQRFMLEANEEMENLANCYIKDPLVFLKAIASLSILEFVEENQSDAIRIFQTVNDRGRDLSKMDKIKSLIFYFSNKYLSSKYDDDINNKFGEIFELYDDI
;
A
#
# COMPACT_ATOMS: atom_id res chain seq x y z
N ALA A 1 10.35 12.89 7.81
CA ALA A 1 11.03 11.72 7.24
C ALA A 1 10.07 11.02 6.28
N VAL A 2 10.59 10.43 5.23
CA VAL A 2 9.87 9.57 4.28
C VAL A 2 10.49 8.19 4.41
N PHE A 3 9.64 7.17 4.52
CA PHE A 3 10.06 5.78 4.66
C PHE A 3 9.57 4.96 3.47
N ASN A 4 10.37 4.02 3.04
CA ASN A 4 9.98 3.02 2.06
C ASN A 4 9.43 1.79 2.79
N ILE A 5 8.22 1.37 2.45
CA ILE A 5 7.61 0.16 3.01
C ILE A 5 8.11 -1.03 2.21
N VAL A 6 8.88 -1.92 2.84
CA VAL A 6 9.41 -3.13 2.21
C VAL A 6 8.41 -4.28 2.33
N ASP A 7 7.75 -4.42 3.48
CA ASP A 7 6.68 -5.40 3.72
C ASP A 7 5.41 -4.72 4.24
N GLY A 8 4.27 -5.34 3.96
CA GLY A 8 2.96 -4.85 4.40
C GLY A 8 2.34 -3.83 3.48
N GLN A 9 2.90 -3.56 2.31
CA GLN A 9 2.38 -2.57 1.34
C GLN A 9 0.90 -2.81 1.05
N GLN A 10 0.50 -4.04 0.68
CA GLN A 10 -0.90 -4.37 0.40
C GLN A 10 -1.80 -4.16 1.62
N ARG A 11 -1.36 -4.60 2.80
CA ARG A 11 -2.10 -4.41 4.06
C ARG A 11 -2.34 -2.94 4.36
N MET A 12 -1.29 -2.12 4.25
CA MET A 12 -1.40 -0.67 4.50
C MET A 12 -2.29 0.02 3.46
N THR A 13 -2.17 -0.33 2.18
CA THR A 13 -3.03 0.19 1.11
C THR A 13 -4.49 -0.13 1.39
N THR A 14 -4.81 -1.40 1.71
CA THR A 14 -6.16 -1.85 2.03
C THR A 14 -6.74 -1.15 3.25
N ILE A 15 -5.97 -1.05 4.34
CA ILE A 15 -6.39 -0.37 5.57
C ILE A 15 -6.71 1.10 5.30
N LEU A 16 -5.85 1.81 4.55
CA LEU A 16 -6.08 3.22 4.26
C LEU A 16 -7.26 3.45 3.31
N MET A 17 -7.50 2.56 2.35
CA MET A 17 -8.71 2.58 1.53
C MET A 17 -9.94 2.44 2.41
N PHE A 18 -9.96 1.47 3.32
CA PHE A 18 -11.10 1.27 4.22
C PHE A 18 -11.31 2.45 5.18
N ILE A 19 -10.23 2.99 5.76
CA ILE A 19 -10.29 4.23 6.55
C ILE A 19 -10.92 5.36 5.74
N SER A 20 -10.53 5.52 4.48
CA SER A 20 -11.08 6.54 3.59
C SER A 20 -12.59 6.37 3.37
N VAL A 21 -13.05 5.13 3.14
CA VAL A 21 -14.48 4.81 3.04
C VAL A 21 -15.22 5.23 4.31
N LEU A 22 -14.69 4.88 5.49
CA LEU A 22 -15.29 5.23 6.78
C LEU A 22 -15.35 6.74 7.01
N ILE A 23 -14.28 7.47 6.67
CA ILE A 23 -14.21 8.92 6.81
C ILE A 23 -15.30 9.61 5.97
N ARG A 24 -15.53 9.15 4.74
CA ARG A 24 -16.57 9.72 3.86
C ARG A 24 -17.99 9.52 4.40
N ARG A 25 -18.18 8.57 5.31
CA ARG A 25 -19.48 8.23 5.94
C ARG A 25 -19.70 8.93 7.29
N LEU A 26 -18.72 9.66 7.82
CA LEU A 26 -18.92 10.46 9.01
C LEU A 26 -19.92 11.59 8.69
N GLU A 27 -20.82 11.88 9.63
CA GLU A 27 -21.83 12.94 9.46
C GLU A 27 -21.19 14.34 9.63
N ASP A 28 -20.27 14.45 10.57
CA ASP A 28 -19.60 15.72 10.89
C ASP A 28 -18.42 15.99 9.93
N LYS A 29 -18.46 17.16 9.30
CA LYS A 29 -17.39 17.60 8.39
C LYS A 29 -16.08 17.91 9.10
N GLU A 30 -16.13 18.39 10.33
CA GLU A 30 -14.91 18.66 11.13
C GLU A 30 -14.18 17.36 11.44
N ASP A 31 -14.93 16.31 11.79
CA ASP A 31 -14.39 14.97 11.97
C ASP A 31 -13.84 14.40 10.66
N GLN A 32 -14.57 14.54 9.54
CA GLN A 32 -14.06 14.13 8.23
C GLN A 32 -12.71 14.78 7.92
N ASP A 33 -12.62 16.10 8.10
CA ASP A 33 -11.40 16.87 7.81
C ASP A 33 -10.27 16.52 8.78
N PHE A 34 -10.59 16.28 10.05
CA PHE A 34 -9.61 15.86 11.05
C PHE A 34 -9.00 14.50 10.69
N TYR A 35 -9.84 13.49 10.49
CA TYR A 35 -9.37 12.12 10.20
C TYR A 35 -8.72 12.02 8.82
N ARG A 36 -9.20 12.77 7.81
CA ARG A 36 -8.56 12.86 6.51
C ARG A 36 -7.14 13.41 6.61
N ARG A 37 -6.94 14.49 7.37
CA ARG A 37 -5.60 15.06 7.61
C ARG A 37 -4.69 14.12 8.39
N TYR A 38 -5.26 13.37 9.30
CA TYR A 38 -4.50 12.47 10.15
C TYR A 38 -4.06 11.20 9.42
N TYR A 39 -4.95 10.59 8.65
CA TYR A 39 -4.68 9.27 8.03
C TYR A 39 -4.39 9.32 6.54
N ILE A 40 -5.02 10.18 5.77
CA ILE A 40 -5.00 10.10 4.30
C ILE A 40 -4.00 11.08 3.71
N LYS A 41 -4.20 12.38 3.91
CA LYS A 41 -3.32 13.40 3.32
C LYS A 41 -3.24 14.65 4.20
N GLN A 42 -2.05 15.26 4.20
CA GLN A 42 -1.83 16.56 4.81
C GLN A 42 -1.52 17.58 3.72
N LYS A 43 -2.39 18.58 3.56
CA LYS A 43 -2.36 19.50 2.41
C LYS A 43 -2.47 18.71 1.10
N THR A 44 -1.43 18.72 0.28
CA THR A 44 -1.34 18.00 -1.00
C THR A 44 -0.58 16.68 -0.92
N VAL A 45 0.00 16.35 0.25
CA VAL A 45 0.86 15.17 0.42
C VAL A 45 0.06 14.01 1.01
N PHE A 46 -0.07 12.93 0.28
CA PHE A 46 -0.65 11.68 0.76
C PHE A 46 0.30 10.94 1.69
N LYS A 47 -0.26 10.30 2.72
CA LYS A 47 0.50 9.57 3.75
C LYS A 47 1.12 8.27 3.22
N LEU A 48 0.46 7.64 2.26
CA LEU A 48 0.95 6.47 1.56
C LEU A 48 0.87 6.72 0.06
N THR A 49 1.95 6.40 -0.64
CA THR A 49 2.06 6.53 -2.10
C THR A 49 2.46 5.17 -2.66
N PRO A 50 1.63 4.55 -3.51
CA PRO A 50 1.99 3.32 -4.21
C PRO A 50 2.98 3.60 -5.34
N LEU A 51 3.32 2.58 -6.13
CA LEU A 51 4.13 2.73 -7.34
C LEU A 51 3.50 3.76 -8.30
N GLU A 52 4.35 4.41 -9.09
CA GLU A 52 3.97 5.59 -9.89
C GLU A 52 2.77 5.33 -10.81
N ARG A 53 2.70 4.16 -11.46
CA ARG A 53 1.60 3.79 -12.36
C ARG A 53 0.23 3.71 -11.67
N ASP A 54 0.20 3.32 -10.40
CA ASP A 54 -1.03 3.13 -9.63
C ASP A 54 -1.40 4.35 -8.79
N LYS A 55 -0.49 5.32 -8.69
CA LYS A 55 -0.58 6.47 -7.78
C LYS A 55 -1.82 7.33 -8.01
N ALA A 56 -2.05 7.74 -9.25
CA ALA A 56 -3.18 8.60 -9.58
C ALA A 56 -4.52 7.89 -9.30
N PHE A 57 -4.62 6.63 -9.71
CA PHE A 57 -5.79 5.79 -9.50
C PHE A 57 -6.08 5.60 -7.99
N TYR A 58 -5.08 5.24 -7.22
CA TYR A 58 -5.19 5.08 -5.77
C TYR A 58 -5.63 6.36 -5.07
N PHE A 59 -5.09 7.52 -5.46
CA PHE A 59 -5.48 8.80 -4.87
C PHE A 59 -6.92 9.17 -5.18
N GLN A 60 -7.41 8.87 -6.38
CA GLN A 60 -8.83 9.05 -6.74
C GLN A 60 -9.73 8.20 -5.85
N LEU A 61 -9.39 6.92 -5.61
CA LEU A 61 -10.12 6.04 -4.69
C LEU A 61 -10.15 6.61 -3.26
N LEU A 62 -9.01 7.05 -2.74
CA LEU A 62 -8.94 7.64 -1.39
C LEU A 62 -9.78 8.92 -1.26
N GLU A 63 -9.91 9.69 -2.31
CA GLU A 63 -10.73 10.91 -2.31
C GLU A 63 -12.22 10.64 -2.56
N GLY A 64 -12.58 9.43 -2.98
CA GLY A 64 -13.94 9.08 -3.35
C GLY A 64 -14.37 9.71 -4.67
N ASN A 65 -13.40 10.07 -5.51
CA ASN A 65 -13.64 10.58 -6.85
C ASN A 65 -13.98 9.43 -7.81
N ALA A 66 -14.63 9.78 -8.92
CA ALA A 66 -14.77 8.84 -10.02
C ALA A 66 -13.37 8.46 -10.53
N VAL A 67 -13.13 7.16 -10.66
CA VAL A 67 -11.87 6.62 -11.19
C VAL A 67 -12.00 6.34 -12.67
N SER A 68 -10.87 6.41 -13.37
CA SER A 68 -10.77 5.94 -14.76
C SER A 68 -10.95 4.42 -14.84
N GLU A 69 -11.10 3.87 -16.03
CA GLU A 69 -11.03 2.44 -16.22
C GLU A 69 -9.66 1.89 -15.74
N PRO A 70 -9.64 0.76 -15.01
CA PRO A 70 -8.38 0.18 -14.55
C PRO A 70 -7.50 -0.26 -15.71
N GLU A 71 -6.27 0.24 -15.75
CA GLU A 71 -5.27 -0.08 -16.78
C GLU A 71 -4.38 -1.27 -16.38
N SER A 72 -4.45 -1.71 -15.12
CA SER A 72 -3.64 -2.80 -14.59
C SER A 72 -4.45 -3.72 -13.71
N LYS A 73 -3.93 -4.93 -13.49
CA LYS A 73 -4.50 -5.91 -12.56
C LYS A 73 -4.53 -5.36 -11.12
N SER A 74 -3.51 -4.61 -10.73
CA SER A 74 -3.43 -3.95 -9.43
C SER A 74 -4.57 -2.93 -9.25
N GLN A 75 -4.82 -2.09 -10.24
CA GLN A 75 -5.90 -1.10 -10.22
C GLN A 75 -7.28 -1.78 -10.18
N ARG A 76 -7.45 -2.88 -10.91
CA ARG A 76 -8.67 -3.69 -10.88
C ARG A 76 -8.96 -4.23 -9.48
N PHE A 77 -7.96 -4.83 -8.83
CA PHE A 77 -8.10 -5.33 -7.47
C PHE A 77 -8.37 -4.21 -6.45
N MET A 78 -7.75 -3.04 -6.62
CA MET A 78 -8.03 -1.88 -5.77
C MET A 78 -9.48 -1.40 -5.95
N LEU A 79 -9.99 -1.37 -7.17
CA LEU A 79 -11.37 -0.97 -7.44
C LEU A 79 -12.36 -1.96 -6.83
N GLU A 80 -12.21 -3.26 -7.11
CA GLU A 80 -13.06 -4.32 -6.56
C GLU A 80 -13.05 -4.30 -5.02
N ALA A 81 -11.87 -4.13 -4.41
CA ALA A 81 -11.75 -4.03 -2.96
C ALA A 81 -12.47 -2.78 -2.42
N ASN A 82 -12.35 -1.64 -3.10
CA ASN A 82 -13.02 -0.41 -2.67
C ASN A 82 -14.56 -0.55 -2.75
N GLU A 83 -15.08 -1.13 -3.84
CA GLU A 83 -16.52 -1.40 -4.00
C GLU A 83 -17.03 -2.33 -2.90
N GLU A 84 -16.30 -3.40 -2.59
CA GLU A 84 -16.68 -4.31 -1.51
C GLU A 84 -16.62 -3.64 -0.14
N MET A 85 -15.63 -2.78 0.12
CA MET A 85 -15.56 -1.99 1.35
C MET A 85 -16.73 -1.03 1.50
N GLU A 86 -17.15 -0.36 0.42
CA GLU A 86 -18.35 0.49 0.40
C GLU A 86 -19.60 -0.33 0.72
N ASN A 87 -19.76 -1.49 0.10
CA ASN A 87 -20.88 -2.39 0.33
C ASN A 87 -20.93 -2.89 1.79
N LEU A 88 -19.80 -3.37 2.31
CA LEU A 88 -19.69 -3.82 3.70
C LEU A 88 -19.97 -2.68 4.68
N ALA A 89 -19.44 -1.49 4.42
CA ALA A 89 -19.68 -0.33 5.25
C ALA A 89 -21.16 0.08 5.24
N ASN A 90 -21.83 -0.01 4.08
CA ASN A 90 -23.26 0.28 3.96
C ASN A 90 -24.13 -0.74 4.70
N CYS A 91 -23.81 -2.03 4.58
CA CYS A 91 -24.65 -3.11 5.13
C CYS A 91 -24.45 -3.34 6.62
N TYR A 92 -23.23 -3.20 7.13
CA TYR A 92 -22.86 -3.69 8.45
C TYR A 92 -22.36 -2.62 9.43
N ILE A 93 -21.90 -1.45 8.95
CA ILE A 93 -21.34 -0.43 9.82
C ILE A 93 -22.38 0.66 10.09
N LYS A 94 -22.98 0.61 11.29
CA LYS A 94 -23.96 1.60 11.73
C LYS A 94 -23.30 2.89 12.21
N ASP A 95 -22.14 2.78 12.85
CA ASP A 95 -21.39 3.92 13.38
C ASP A 95 -19.96 3.89 12.81
N PRO A 96 -19.69 4.66 11.74
CA PRO A 96 -18.38 4.72 11.13
C PRO A 96 -17.29 5.24 12.08
N LEU A 97 -17.63 6.15 13.00
CA LEU A 97 -16.67 6.73 13.94
C LEU A 97 -16.17 5.69 14.95
N VAL A 98 -17.07 4.88 15.50
CA VAL A 98 -16.67 3.80 16.41
C VAL A 98 -15.78 2.80 15.71
N PHE A 99 -16.12 2.44 14.48
CA PHE A 99 -15.32 1.49 13.69
C PHE A 99 -13.94 2.07 13.34
N LEU A 100 -13.88 3.34 12.95
CA LEU A 100 -12.62 4.06 12.68
C LEU A 100 -11.72 4.09 13.93
N LYS A 101 -12.29 4.37 15.12
CA LYS A 101 -11.53 4.34 16.38
C LYS A 101 -11.05 2.92 16.72
N ALA A 102 -11.84 1.90 16.43
CA ALA A 102 -11.41 0.51 16.61
C ALA A 102 -10.21 0.16 15.72
N ILE A 103 -10.24 0.54 14.43
CA ILE A 103 -9.09 0.36 13.53
C ILE A 103 -7.86 1.14 14.05
N ALA A 104 -8.06 2.39 14.50
CA ALA A 104 -6.99 3.22 15.03
C ALA A 104 -6.34 2.66 16.31
N SER A 105 -7.05 1.80 17.03
CA SER A 105 -6.54 1.13 18.24
C SER A 105 -5.76 -0.15 17.97
N LEU A 106 -5.71 -0.62 16.72
CA LEU A 106 -4.94 -1.82 16.37
C LEU A 106 -3.45 -1.59 16.61
N SER A 107 -2.82 -2.55 17.26
CA SER A 107 -1.36 -2.54 17.45
C SER A 107 -0.67 -3.01 16.18
N ILE A 108 0.31 -2.25 15.72
CA ILE A 108 1.15 -2.58 14.57
C ILE A 108 2.56 -2.83 15.07
N LEU A 109 3.16 -3.93 14.62
CA LEU A 109 4.58 -4.17 14.83
C LEU A 109 5.35 -3.52 13.67
N GLU A 110 6.18 -2.53 14.01
CA GLU A 110 7.01 -1.81 13.06
C GLU A 110 8.48 -2.17 13.27
N PHE A 111 9.15 -2.52 12.19
CA PHE A 111 10.60 -2.67 12.15
C PHE A 111 11.18 -1.60 11.23
N VAL A 112 11.97 -0.72 11.80
CA VAL A 112 12.69 0.31 11.03
C VAL A 112 14.13 -0.13 10.89
N GLU A 113 14.60 -0.23 9.67
CA GLU A 113 15.99 -0.59 9.36
C GLU A 113 16.57 0.46 8.42
N GLU A 114 17.70 1.04 8.83
CA GLU A 114 18.39 2.06 8.04
C GLU A 114 19.23 1.45 6.91
N ASN A 115 19.66 0.20 7.12
CA ASN A 115 20.44 -0.53 6.12
C ASN A 115 19.51 -1.33 5.20
N GLN A 116 19.46 -0.96 3.93
CA GLN A 116 18.60 -1.59 2.94
C GLN A 116 18.87 -3.10 2.78
N SER A 117 20.12 -3.55 2.88
CA SER A 117 20.47 -4.97 2.80
C SER A 117 19.91 -5.78 3.96
N ASP A 118 19.93 -5.20 5.16
CA ASP A 118 19.40 -5.85 6.36
C ASP A 118 17.87 -5.84 6.36
N ALA A 119 17.24 -4.77 5.87
CA ALA A 119 15.80 -4.69 5.65
C ALA A 119 15.32 -5.81 4.71
N ILE A 120 16.02 -6.07 3.61
CA ILE A 120 15.71 -7.16 2.67
C ILE A 120 15.86 -8.54 3.35
N ARG A 121 16.89 -8.74 4.16
CA ARG A 121 17.09 -9.99 4.90
C ARG A 121 15.97 -10.25 5.92
N ILE A 122 15.58 -9.21 6.66
CA ILE A 122 14.47 -9.29 7.61
C ILE A 122 13.19 -9.65 6.86
N PHE A 123 12.90 -8.96 5.75
CA PHE A 123 11.75 -9.25 4.90
C PHE A 123 11.70 -10.71 4.44
N GLN A 124 12.81 -11.25 3.95
CA GLN A 124 12.90 -12.66 3.54
C GLN A 124 12.64 -13.62 4.71
N THR A 125 13.22 -13.35 5.88
CA THR A 125 13.10 -14.20 7.07
C THR A 125 11.67 -14.19 7.65
N VAL A 126 11.02 -13.04 7.64
CA VAL A 126 9.65 -12.88 8.18
C VAL A 126 8.62 -13.49 7.22
N ASN A 127 8.79 -13.34 5.92
CA ASN A 127 7.88 -13.91 4.92
C ASN A 127 7.95 -15.44 4.80
N ASP A 128 9.06 -16.08 5.21
CA ASP A 128 9.13 -17.53 5.28
C ASP A 128 8.09 -18.15 6.24
N ARG A 129 7.45 -17.33 7.09
CA ARG A 129 6.36 -17.74 8.00
C ARG A 129 4.96 -17.43 7.51
N GLY A 130 4.82 -16.76 6.35
CA GLY A 130 3.55 -16.32 5.78
C GLY A 130 3.23 -16.99 4.45
N ARG A 131 2.62 -16.24 3.53
CA ARG A 131 2.41 -16.69 2.15
C ARG A 131 3.76 -16.70 1.43
N ASP A 132 4.11 -17.83 0.83
CA ASP A 132 5.34 -17.93 0.04
C ASP A 132 5.47 -16.79 -0.98
N LEU A 133 6.63 -16.14 -0.97
CA LEU A 133 6.98 -15.19 -2.01
C LEU A 133 6.95 -15.88 -3.37
N SER A 134 6.47 -15.19 -4.38
CA SER A 134 6.59 -15.69 -5.74
C SER A 134 8.06 -15.97 -6.08
N LYS A 135 8.31 -16.86 -7.03
CA LYS A 135 9.69 -17.13 -7.50
C LYS A 135 10.37 -15.86 -7.98
N MET A 136 9.60 -14.96 -8.62
CA MET A 136 10.10 -13.68 -9.12
C MET A 136 10.47 -12.72 -7.98
N ASP A 137 9.67 -12.64 -6.92
CA ASP A 137 9.99 -11.81 -5.76
C ASP A 137 11.25 -12.31 -5.06
N LYS A 138 11.41 -13.64 -4.93
CA LYS A 138 12.63 -14.25 -4.37
C LYS A 138 13.87 -13.91 -5.21
N ILE A 139 13.76 -13.98 -6.54
CA ILE A 139 14.86 -13.63 -7.45
C ILE A 139 15.18 -12.13 -7.36
N LYS A 140 14.16 -11.26 -7.41
CA LYS A 140 14.32 -9.82 -7.27
C LYS A 140 15.07 -9.48 -5.97
N SER A 141 14.60 -10.02 -4.85
CA SER A 141 15.21 -9.80 -3.53
C SER A 141 16.67 -10.26 -3.47
N LEU A 142 16.97 -11.42 -4.09
CA LEU A 142 18.33 -11.94 -4.14
C LEU A 142 19.26 -11.04 -4.96
N ILE A 143 18.81 -10.56 -6.12
CA ILE A 143 19.60 -9.64 -6.97
C ILE A 143 19.81 -8.32 -6.23
N PHE A 144 18.81 -7.76 -5.57
CA PHE A 144 18.96 -6.58 -4.71
C PHE A 144 20.00 -6.79 -3.61
N TYR A 145 19.95 -7.93 -2.92
CA TYR A 145 20.93 -8.26 -1.89
C TYR A 145 22.36 -8.23 -2.45
N PHE A 146 22.61 -8.83 -3.61
CA PHE A 146 23.93 -8.83 -4.22
C PHE A 146 24.35 -7.44 -4.72
N SER A 147 23.43 -6.65 -5.31
CA SER A 147 23.68 -5.27 -5.71
C SER A 147 24.12 -4.43 -4.52
N ASN A 148 23.40 -4.50 -3.41
CA ASN A 148 23.76 -3.77 -2.20
C ASN A 148 25.09 -4.23 -1.61
N LYS A 149 25.27 -5.55 -1.47
CA LYS A 149 26.44 -6.12 -0.77
C LYS A 149 27.76 -5.92 -1.53
N TYR A 150 27.74 -6.02 -2.85
CA TYR A 150 28.96 -6.04 -3.66
C TYR A 150 29.12 -4.85 -4.60
N LEU A 151 28.06 -4.12 -4.89
CA LEU A 151 28.04 -3.05 -5.90
C LEU A 151 27.55 -1.71 -5.34
N SER A 152 27.47 -1.58 -4.01
CA SER A 152 27.06 -0.35 -3.31
C SER A 152 25.75 0.24 -3.85
N SER A 153 24.75 -0.60 -4.13
CA SER A 153 23.42 -0.22 -4.63
C SER A 153 23.42 0.46 -6.02
N LYS A 154 24.51 0.38 -6.76
CA LYS A 154 24.68 1.10 -8.05
C LYS A 154 23.60 0.77 -9.09
N TYR A 155 23.02 -0.42 -9.02
CA TYR A 155 22.05 -0.93 -10.00
C TYR A 155 20.63 -1.08 -9.43
N ASP A 156 20.35 -0.54 -8.26
CA ASP A 156 19.06 -0.73 -7.61
C ASP A 156 17.88 -0.15 -8.43
N ASP A 157 18.07 1.03 -9.02
CA ASP A 157 17.05 1.64 -9.89
C ASP A 157 16.85 0.84 -11.17
N ASP A 158 17.93 0.36 -11.81
CA ASP A 158 17.86 -0.48 -13.00
C ASP A 158 17.14 -1.81 -12.71
N ILE A 159 17.43 -2.42 -11.56
CA ILE A 159 16.79 -3.65 -11.10
C ILE A 159 15.29 -3.40 -10.91
N ASN A 160 14.91 -2.31 -10.22
CA ASN A 160 13.52 -1.96 -9.99
C ASN A 160 12.77 -1.76 -11.31
N ASN A 161 13.34 -1.00 -12.24
CA ASN A 161 12.73 -0.72 -13.53
C ASN A 161 12.54 -2.00 -14.34
N LYS A 162 13.58 -2.84 -14.43
CA LYS A 162 13.51 -4.11 -15.18
C LYS A 162 12.52 -5.12 -14.58
N PHE A 163 12.48 -5.23 -13.25
CA PHE A 163 11.46 -6.07 -12.61
C PHE A 163 10.06 -5.47 -12.74
N GLY A 164 9.92 -4.13 -12.79
CA GLY A 164 8.66 -3.47 -13.13
C GLY A 164 8.15 -3.91 -14.51
N GLU A 165 8.99 -3.81 -15.55
CA GLU A 165 8.69 -4.27 -16.92
C GLU A 165 8.29 -5.76 -16.95
N ILE A 166 9.02 -6.62 -16.21
CA ILE A 166 8.72 -8.06 -16.13
C ILE A 166 7.37 -8.32 -15.47
N PHE A 167 7.05 -7.63 -14.37
CA PHE A 167 5.77 -7.78 -13.70
C PHE A 167 4.62 -7.28 -14.56
N GLU A 168 4.80 -6.21 -15.33
CA GLU A 168 3.80 -5.76 -16.30
C GLU A 168 3.49 -6.83 -17.35
N LEU A 169 4.52 -7.44 -17.94
CA LEU A 169 4.35 -8.55 -18.89
C LEU A 169 3.67 -9.79 -18.26
N TYR A 170 3.85 -9.99 -16.95
CA TYR A 170 3.24 -11.11 -16.23
C TYR A 170 1.76 -10.83 -15.86
N ASP A 171 1.40 -9.57 -15.72
CA ASP A 171 0.02 -9.14 -15.47
C ASP A 171 -0.87 -9.25 -16.74
N ASP A 172 -0.25 -9.29 -17.93
CA ASP A 172 -0.93 -9.42 -19.23
C ASP A 172 -1.24 -10.87 -19.63
N ILE A 173 -0.77 -11.87 -18.86
CA ILE A 173 -1.01 -13.30 -19.08
C ILE A 173 -2.03 -13.82 -18.06
#